data_91cb706db6f8973d2d01615bdc95d94b
#
_entry.id   91cb706db6f8973d2d01615bdc95d94b
#
_cell.length_a   1.000
_cell.length_b   1.000
_cell.length_c   1.000
_cell.angle_alpha   90.00
_cell.angle_beta   90.00
_cell.angle_gamma   90.00
#
_symmetry.space_group_name_H-M   'P 1'
#
loop_
_entity.id
_entity.type
_entity.pdbx_description
1 polymer ?
#
loop_
_entity_poly.entity_id
_entity_poly.type
_entity_poly.pdbx_seq_one_letter_code
_entity_poly.pdbx_strand_id
1 'polypeptide(L)'
;MEPAGIILRLLVYLQSGLLLGVLMFAMPWTHKTRIAAAVLSATGIILSTMTMLTLAASFSESGTYFDAPTLWMLLSETAMGWAAMGRTVALVALIALVLTSTMRAPPILFATIAIASLSWNGHGAMTDGAIGWLHLTGNALHLIAGLGWVGAIAAFLWAALPSHEPAPDLAVRLEQFATTGTAFVAVLLATGIANTLFIVGWTALPTLLETTYGQLLLVKIGLFAVMLAAAATNRFWLTPRVATSPSLATVRASLGAEMLLGVGVLAIVAWLGTLDPGQ
;
A
#
# COMPACT_ATOMS: atom_id res chain seq x y z
N MET A 1 -19.76 -0.42 -10.06
CA MET A 1 -18.63 0.42 -10.48
C MET A 1 -17.86 -0.24 -11.61
N GLU A 2 -17.26 0.56 -12.51
CA GLU A 2 -16.53 0.01 -13.64
C GLU A 2 -15.24 -0.71 -13.18
N PRO A 3 -14.89 -1.84 -13.81
CA PRO A 3 -13.65 -2.58 -13.51
C PRO A 3 -12.38 -1.72 -13.55
N ALA A 4 -12.39 -0.67 -14.38
CA ALA A 4 -11.30 0.29 -14.51
C ALA A 4 -10.94 0.98 -13.18
N GLY A 5 -11.92 1.33 -12.36
CA GLY A 5 -11.68 1.97 -11.05
C GLY A 5 -10.99 1.04 -10.05
N ILE A 6 -11.32 -0.26 -10.05
CA ILE A 6 -10.67 -1.28 -9.22
C ILE A 6 -9.21 -1.47 -9.64
N ILE A 7 -8.98 -1.60 -10.96
CA ILE A 7 -7.63 -1.77 -11.52
C ILE A 7 -6.76 -0.56 -11.18
N LEU A 8 -7.28 0.65 -11.38
CA LEU A 8 -6.54 1.88 -11.12
C LEU A 8 -6.18 2.01 -9.63
N ARG A 9 -7.09 1.67 -8.72
CA ARG A 9 -6.83 1.63 -7.28
C ARG A 9 -5.76 0.60 -6.92
N LEU A 10 -5.81 -0.60 -7.49
CA LEU A 10 -4.77 -1.62 -7.32
C LEU A 10 -3.40 -1.12 -7.79
N LEU A 11 -3.34 -0.47 -8.96
CA LEU A 11 -2.09 0.09 -9.49
C LEU A 11 -1.51 1.17 -8.59
N VAL A 12 -2.36 2.05 -8.02
CA VAL A 12 -1.94 3.06 -7.02
C VAL A 12 -1.34 2.39 -5.78
N TYR A 13 -1.96 1.34 -5.26
CA TYR A 13 -1.43 0.62 -4.09
C TYR A 13 -0.12 -0.08 -4.40
N LEU A 14 -0.02 -0.80 -5.52
CA LEU A 14 1.21 -1.48 -5.94
C LEU A 14 2.36 -0.48 -6.13
N GLN A 15 2.10 0.61 -6.86
CA GLN A 15 3.10 1.67 -7.07
C GLN A 15 3.56 2.27 -5.74
N SER A 16 2.64 2.58 -4.82
CA SER A 16 2.96 3.17 -3.53
C SER A 16 3.74 2.21 -2.63
N GLY A 17 3.39 0.92 -2.62
CA GLY A 17 4.14 -0.11 -1.91
C GLY A 17 5.54 -0.30 -2.47
N LEU A 18 5.69 -0.38 -3.79
CA LEU A 18 7.00 -0.48 -4.45
C LEU A 18 7.87 0.73 -4.17
N LEU A 19 7.30 1.95 -4.22
CA LEU A 19 8.01 3.19 -3.89
C LEU A 19 8.55 3.15 -2.46
N LEU A 20 7.70 2.83 -1.48
CA LEU A 20 8.11 2.74 -0.08
C LEU A 20 9.15 1.63 0.14
N GLY A 21 8.98 0.48 -0.54
CA GLY A 21 9.93 -0.62 -0.53
C GLY A 21 11.31 -0.22 -1.04
N VAL A 22 11.38 0.48 -2.17
CA VAL A 22 12.65 1.00 -2.73
C VAL A 22 13.30 1.99 -1.77
N LEU A 23 12.54 2.91 -1.20
CA LEU A 23 13.06 3.93 -0.29
C LEU A 23 13.57 3.34 1.02
N MET A 24 12.86 2.40 1.61
CA MET A 24 13.21 1.85 2.93
C MET A 24 14.18 0.69 2.85
N PHE A 25 14.02 -0.21 1.88
CA PHE A 25 14.64 -1.53 1.90
C PHE A 25 15.58 -1.83 0.73
N ALA A 26 15.55 -1.08 -0.39
CA ALA A 26 16.50 -1.33 -1.48
C ALA A 26 17.94 -0.93 -1.09
N MET A 27 18.89 -1.86 -1.27
CA MET A 27 20.30 -1.65 -1.01
C MET A 27 21.13 -2.18 -2.18
N PRO A 28 22.28 -1.58 -2.49
CA PRO A 28 22.76 -0.29 -1.99
C PRO A 28 21.95 0.90 -2.51
N TRP A 29 22.02 2.04 -1.79
CA TRP A 29 21.37 3.28 -2.22
C TRP A 29 22.18 3.98 -3.29
N THR A 30 21.96 3.60 -4.53
CA THR A 30 22.72 4.07 -5.69
C THR A 30 21.91 5.05 -6.54
N HIS A 31 22.56 5.62 -7.55
CA HIS A 31 21.87 6.42 -8.56
C HIS A 31 20.72 5.65 -9.23
N LYS A 32 20.88 4.34 -9.49
CA LYS A 32 19.82 3.51 -10.10
C LYS A 32 18.59 3.38 -9.20
N THR A 33 18.77 3.14 -7.89
CA THR A 33 17.66 3.05 -6.95
C THR A 33 16.97 4.39 -6.75
N ARG A 34 17.70 5.51 -6.82
CA ARG A 34 17.15 6.87 -6.80
C ARG A 34 16.31 7.17 -8.04
N ILE A 35 16.79 6.80 -9.24
CA ILE A 35 15.99 6.91 -10.47
C ILE A 35 14.74 6.04 -10.39
N ALA A 36 14.83 4.81 -9.89
CA ALA A 36 13.67 3.95 -9.71
C ALA A 36 12.63 4.60 -8.80
N ALA A 37 13.04 5.22 -7.69
CA ALA A 37 12.15 5.97 -6.81
C ALA A 37 11.51 7.19 -7.52
N ALA A 38 12.28 7.93 -8.33
CA ALA A 38 11.76 9.05 -9.11
C ALA A 38 10.73 8.60 -10.15
N VAL A 39 11.00 7.51 -10.88
CA VAL A 39 10.07 6.92 -11.86
C VAL A 39 8.80 6.44 -11.18
N LEU A 40 8.90 5.72 -10.05
CA LEU A 40 7.74 5.29 -9.29
C LEU A 40 6.92 6.50 -8.81
N SER A 41 7.56 7.57 -8.36
CA SER A 41 6.86 8.79 -7.95
C SER A 41 6.12 9.47 -9.11
N ALA A 42 6.76 9.57 -10.28
CA ALA A 42 6.13 10.10 -11.50
C ALA A 42 4.92 9.22 -11.92
N THR A 43 5.07 7.90 -11.87
CA THR A 43 3.96 6.96 -12.09
C THR A 43 2.81 7.20 -11.10
N GLY A 44 3.12 7.46 -9.82
CA GLY A 44 2.13 7.77 -8.80
C GLY A 44 1.35 9.07 -9.09
N ILE A 45 2.01 10.09 -9.63
CA ILE A 45 1.34 11.33 -10.07
C ILE A 45 0.38 11.03 -11.23
N ILE A 46 0.82 10.27 -12.23
CA ILE A 46 -0.02 9.88 -13.38
C ILE A 46 -1.24 9.10 -12.90
N LEU A 47 -1.05 8.07 -12.07
CA LEU A 47 -2.14 7.24 -11.55
C LEU A 47 -3.11 8.06 -10.68
N SER A 48 -2.63 9.01 -9.87
CA SER A 48 -3.46 9.90 -9.09
C SER A 48 -4.30 10.82 -9.98
N THR A 49 -3.71 11.36 -11.04
CA THR A 49 -4.43 12.17 -12.03
C THR A 49 -5.50 11.35 -12.73
N MET A 50 -5.17 10.12 -13.18
CA MET A 50 -6.15 9.21 -13.78
C MET A 50 -7.31 8.90 -12.82
N THR A 51 -7.03 8.70 -11.54
CA THR A 51 -8.08 8.49 -10.53
C THR A 51 -9.02 9.68 -10.41
N MET A 52 -8.49 10.92 -10.43
CA MET A 52 -9.31 12.13 -10.39
C MET A 52 -10.13 12.30 -11.67
N LEU A 53 -9.56 12.00 -12.83
CA LEU A 53 -10.28 12.07 -14.11
C LEU A 53 -11.43 11.04 -14.19
N THR A 54 -11.18 9.80 -13.76
CA THR A 54 -12.24 8.77 -13.72
C THR A 54 -13.33 9.12 -12.73
N LEU A 55 -12.98 9.72 -11.60
CA LEU A 55 -13.94 10.22 -10.63
C LEU A 55 -14.76 11.38 -11.22
N ALA A 56 -14.12 12.35 -11.87
CA ALA A 56 -14.82 13.45 -12.53
C ALA A 56 -15.81 12.95 -13.58
N ALA A 57 -15.42 11.98 -14.41
CA ALA A 57 -16.32 11.37 -15.38
C ALA A 57 -17.56 10.71 -14.74
N SER A 58 -17.42 10.15 -13.53
CA SER A 58 -18.55 9.53 -12.82
C SER A 58 -19.54 10.54 -12.22
N PHE A 59 -19.13 11.79 -12.03
CA PHE A 59 -19.98 12.89 -11.55
C PHE A 59 -20.44 13.84 -12.66
N SER A 60 -19.81 13.79 -13.84
CA SER A 60 -20.19 14.61 -14.98
C SER A 60 -21.48 14.09 -15.63
N GLU A 61 -22.41 14.99 -15.92
CA GLU A 61 -23.65 14.67 -16.66
C GLU A 61 -23.37 14.09 -18.06
N SER A 62 -22.27 14.52 -18.68
CA SER A 62 -21.85 14.08 -20.02
C SER A 62 -20.97 12.82 -20.00
N GLY A 63 -20.55 12.35 -18.81
CA GLY A 63 -19.63 11.21 -18.69
C GLY A 63 -18.21 11.50 -19.19
N THR A 64 -17.85 12.78 -19.41
CA THR A 64 -16.53 13.15 -19.94
C THR A 64 -15.47 13.27 -18.85
N TYR A 65 -14.25 12.76 -19.14
CA TYR A 65 -13.12 12.82 -18.22
C TYR A 65 -12.59 14.22 -17.96
N PHE A 66 -12.79 15.16 -18.90
CA PHE A 66 -12.27 16.54 -18.85
C PHE A 66 -13.39 17.59 -18.67
N ASP A 67 -14.38 17.26 -17.83
CA ASP A 67 -15.39 18.22 -17.43
C ASP A 67 -14.79 19.24 -16.44
N ALA A 68 -14.44 20.41 -16.93
CA ALA A 68 -13.72 21.43 -16.16
C ALA A 68 -14.48 21.90 -14.91
N PRO A 69 -15.82 22.15 -14.94
CA PRO A 69 -16.57 22.49 -13.74
C PRO A 69 -16.51 21.39 -12.67
N THR A 70 -16.73 20.13 -13.04
CA THR A 70 -16.68 18.99 -12.12
C THR A 70 -15.28 18.78 -11.55
N LEU A 71 -14.24 18.88 -12.38
CA LEU A 71 -12.84 18.81 -11.92
C LEU A 71 -12.52 19.94 -10.94
N TRP A 72 -12.95 21.15 -11.22
CA TRP A 72 -12.75 22.28 -10.32
C TRP A 72 -13.43 22.05 -8.97
N MET A 73 -14.71 21.67 -8.99
CA MET A 73 -15.46 21.34 -7.78
C MET A 73 -14.75 20.23 -6.96
N LEU A 74 -14.37 19.13 -7.60
CA LEU A 74 -13.69 18.02 -6.92
C LEU A 74 -12.38 18.49 -6.28
N LEU A 75 -11.55 19.26 -6.98
CA LEU A 75 -10.24 19.67 -6.49
C LEU A 75 -10.31 20.76 -5.43
N SER A 76 -11.25 21.72 -5.54
CA SER A 76 -11.30 22.89 -4.66
C SER A 76 -12.23 22.74 -3.45
N GLU A 77 -13.28 21.89 -3.56
CA GLU A 77 -14.35 21.84 -2.56
C GLU A 77 -14.41 20.50 -1.81
N THR A 78 -13.60 19.50 -2.20
CA THR A 78 -13.63 18.18 -1.55
C THR A 78 -12.34 17.87 -0.82
N ALA A 79 -12.47 17.18 0.34
CA ALA A 79 -11.32 16.66 1.09
C ALA A 79 -10.47 15.67 0.26
N MET A 80 -11.11 14.91 -0.63
CA MET A 80 -10.45 13.99 -1.55
C MET A 80 -9.58 14.73 -2.57
N GLY A 81 -10.06 15.85 -3.11
CA GLY A 81 -9.30 16.71 -4.03
C GLY A 81 -8.09 17.35 -3.33
N TRP A 82 -8.27 17.90 -2.12
CA TRP A 82 -7.17 18.43 -1.32
C TRP A 82 -6.12 17.36 -1.00
N ALA A 83 -6.56 16.14 -0.67
CA ALA A 83 -5.65 15.01 -0.43
C ALA A 83 -4.89 14.61 -1.71
N ALA A 84 -5.53 14.63 -2.88
CA ALA A 84 -4.89 14.34 -4.17
C ALA A 84 -3.86 15.40 -4.56
N MET A 85 -4.16 16.69 -4.33
CA MET A 85 -3.19 17.76 -4.54
C MET A 85 -2.00 17.66 -3.59
N GLY A 86 -2.26 17.44 -2.29
CA GLY A 86 -1.20 17.22 -1.29
C GLY A 86 -0.30 16.03 -1.63
N ARG A 87 -0.88 14.93 -2.13
CA ARG A 87 -0.15 13.77 -2.63
C ARG A 87 0.73 14.11 -3.82
N THR A 88 0.21 14.85 -4.77
CA THR A 88 0.97 15.29 -5.95
C THR A 88 2.17 16.16 -5.53
N VAL A 89 1.96 17.13 -4.65
CA VAL A 89 3.03 17.97 -4.10
C VAL A 89 4.09 17.12 -3.38
N ALA A 90 3.66 16.17 -2.55
CA ALA A 90 4.56 15.26 -1.85
C ALA A 90 5.41 14.42 -2.82
N LEU A 91 4.81 13.87 -3.88
CA LEU A 91 5.52 13.08 -4.88
C LEU A 91 6.49 13.93 -5.72
N VAL A 92 6.13 15.17 -6.07
CA VAL A 92 7.03 16.11 -6.76
C VAL A 92 8.23 16.47 -5.87
N ALA A 93 7.99 16.78 -4.59
CA ALA A 93 9.07 17.05 -3.63
C ALA A 93 9.97 15.82 -3.46
N LEU A 94 9.39 14.61 -3.43
CA LEU A 94 10.15 13.36 -3.37
C LEU A 94 11.06 13.20 -4.59
N ILE A 95 10.55 13.44 -5.82
CA ILE A 95 11.36 13.40 -7.05
C ILE A 95 12.56 14.36 -6.92
N ALA A 96 12.31 15.61 -6.53
CA ALA A 96 13.37 16.59 -6.35
C ALA A 96 14.43 16.11 -5.34
N LEU A 97 13.98 15.58 -4.20
CA LEU A 97 14.88 15.09 -3.14
C LEU A 97 15.73 13.89 -3.57
N VAL A 98 15.14 12.89 -4.23
CA VAL A 98 15.91 11.72 -4.67
C VAL A 98 16.87 12.04 -5.82
N LEU A 99 16.64 13.09 -6.58
CA LEU A 99 17.53 13.51 -7.65
C LEU A 99 18.69 14.39 -7.13
N THR A 100 18.47 15.17 -6.08
CA THR A 100 19.45 16.17 -5.58
C THR A 100 20.16 15.71 -4.31
N SER A 101 19.58 14.83 -3.49
CA SER A 101 20.12 14.41 -2.20
C SER A 101 20.41 12.92 -2.15
N THR A 102 21.39 12.52 -1.35
CA THR A 102 21.69 11.11 -1.03
C THR A 102 21.00 10.63 0.24
N MET A 103 20.36 11.53 0.98
CA MET A 103 19.63 11.19 2.21
C MET A 103 18.33 10.45 1.89
N ARG A 104 18.00 9.42 2.69
CA ARG A 104 16.76 8.63 2.53
C ARG A 104 15.58 9.14 3.36
N ALA A 105 15.85 9.69 4.53
CA ALA A 105 14.78 10.05 5.48
C ALA A 105 13.77 11.05 4.91
N PRO A 106 14.16 12.15 4.24
CA PRO A 106 13.16 13.07 3.67
C PRO A 106 12.28 12.43 2.58
N PRO A 107 12.81 11.69 1.57
CA PRO A 107 11.97 10.98 0.62
C PRO A 107 11.00 9.98 1.25
N ILE A 108 11.42 9.25 2.30
CA ILE A 108 10.54 8.33 3.03
C ILE A 108 9.37 9.09 3.67
N LEU A 109 9.62 10.25 4.29
CA LEU A 109 8.58 11.08 4.87
C LEU A 109 7.55 11.50 3.82
N PHE A 110 7.99 11.99 2.65
CA PHE A 110 7.08 12.40 1.59
C PHE A 110 6.30 11.21 0.99
N ALA A 111 6.92 10.04 0.85
CA ALA A 111 6.22 8.82 0.46
C ALA A 111 5.14 8.42 1.49
N THR A 112 5.46 8.53 2.77
CA THR A 112 4.51 8.24 3.86
C THR A 112 3.32 9.22 3.83
N ILE A 113 3.56 10.51 3.61
CA ILE A 113 2.51 11.52 3.44
C ILE A 113 1.63 11.19 2.20
N ALA A 114 2.26 10.84 1.09
CA ALA A 114 1.54 10.45 -0.12
C ALA A 114 0.65 9.22 0.10
N ILE A 115 1.13 8.20 0.83
CA ILE A 115 0.34 7.02 1.20
C ILE A 115 -0.79 7.39 2.16
N ALA A 116 -0.52 8.17 3.21
CA ALA A 116 -1.52 8.61 4.17
C ALA A 116 -2.68 9.33 3.49
N SER A 117 -2.40 10.14 2.47
CA SER A 117 -3.42 10.86 1.70
C SER A 117 -4.41 9.95 0.96
N LEU A 118 -4.08 8.68 0.74
CA LEU A 118 -4.99 7.70 0.14
C LEU A 118 -6.19 7.37 1.05
N SER A 119 -6.09 7.65 2.35
CA SER A 119 -7.19 7.41 3.31
C SER A 119 -8.44 8.24 3.01
N TRP A 120 -8.30 9.37 2.31
CA TRP A 120 -9.44 10.18 1.87
C TRP A 120 -10.16 9.62 0.65
N ASN A 121 -9.57 8.64 -0.05
CA ASN A 121 -10.14 8.05 -1.27
C ASN A 121 -11.00 6.79 -0.99
N GLY A 122 -11.46 6.58 0.24
CA GLY A 122 -12.24 5.39 0.60
C GLY A 122 -12.98 5.56 1.93
N HIS A 123 -13.38 4.43 2.53
CA HIS A 123 -14.20 4.39 3.75
C HIS A 123 -13.56 5.07 4.97
N GLY A 124 -12.24 5.31 4.98
CA GLY A 124 -11.54 5.98 6.07
C GLY A 124 -12.02 7.42 6.34
N ALA A 125 -12.63 8.07 5.35
CA ALA A 125 -13.16 9.45 5.45
C ALA A 125 -14.68 9.50 5.65
N MET A 126 -15.36 8.39 5.95
CA MET A 126 -16.82 8.31 6.08
C MET A 126 -17.34 8.77 7.45
N THR A 127 -16.49 8.91 8.43
CA THR A 127 -16.87 9.25 9.82
C THR A 127 -16.57 10.72 10.09
N ASP A 128 -17.54 11.44 10.65
CA ASP A 128 -17.39 12.86 10.96
C ASP A 128 -16.84 13.12 12.39
N GLY A 129 -16.39 14.36 12.61
CA GLY A 129 -15.96 14.85 13.91
C GLY A 129 -14.65 14.25 14.43
N ALA A 130 -14.43 14.30 15.73
CA ALA A 130 -13.20 13.84 16.37
C ALA A 130 -12.94 12.33 16.17
N ILE A 131 -14.01 11.53 16.18
CA ILE A 131 -13.94 10.08 15.91
C ILE A 131 -13.52 9.82 14.47
N GLY A 132 -13.94 10.66 13.53
CA GLY A 132 -13.52 10.59 12.12
C GLY A 132 -12.02 10.76 11.94
N TRP A 133 -11.39 11.65 12.68
CA TRP A 133 -9.93 11.79 12.67
C TRP A 133 -9.20 10.53 13.19
N LEU A 134 -9.77 9.87 14.20
CA LEU A 134 -9.23 8.60 14.69
C LEU A 134 -9.34 7.49 13.65
N HIS A 135 -10.51 7.38 12.97
CA HIS A 135 -10.72 6.44 11.88
C HIS A 135 -9.76 6.71 10.71
N LEU A 136 -9.66 7.96 10.28
CA LEU A 136 -8.77 8.37 9.18
C LEU A 136 -7.30 8.05 9.50
N THR A 137 -6.86 8.36 10.73
CA THR A 137 -5.49 8.07 11.18
C THR A 137 -5.24 6.56 11.24
N GLY A 138 -6.18 5.79 11.78
CA GLY A 138 -6.11 4.32 11.81
C GLY A 138 -6.00 3.74 10.41
N ASN A 139 -6.80 4.23 9.46
CA ASN A 139 -6.74 3.81 8.07
C ASN A 139 -5.41 4.19 7.39
N ALA A 140 -4.89 5.39 7.65
CA ALA A 140 -3.58 5.82 7.13
C ALA A 140 -2.45 4.92 7.65
N LEU A 141 -2.43 4.61 8.94
CA LEU A 141 -1.46 3.68 9.53
C LEU A 141 -1.58 2.27 8.95
N HIS A 142 -2.82 1.80 8.73
CA HIS A 142 -3.08 0.52 8.08
C HIS A 142 -2.51 0.46 6.67
N LEU A 143 -2.73 1.49 5.85
CA LEU A 143 -2.19 1.59 4.49
C LEU A 143 -0.65 1.66 4.50
N ILE A 144 -0.06 2.48 5.36
CA ILE A 144 1.41 2.60 5.46
C ILE A 144 2.03 1.25 5.85
N ALA A 145 1.49 0.56 6.85
CA ALA A 145 1.99 -0.73 7.29
C ALA A 145 1.81 -1.83 6.22
N GLY A 146 0.64 -1.89 5.58
CA GLY A 146 0.36 -2.89 4.54
C GLY A 146 1.20 -2.69 3.28
N LEU A 147 1.27 -1.46 2.78
CA LEU A 147 2.08 -1.12 1.61
C LEU A 147 3.57 -1.20 1.91
N GLY A 148 3.99 -0.82 3.13
CA GLY A 148 5.35 -1.01 3.60
C GLY A 148 5.77 -2.48 3.65
N TRP A 149 4.89 -3.37 4.11
CA TRP A 149 5.16 -4.80 4.13
C TRP A 149 5.28 -5.37 2.71
N VAL A 150 4.31 -5.13 1.83
CA VAL A 150 4.38 -5.58 0.42
C VAL A 150 5.62 -5.01 -0.28
N GLY A 151 5.95 -3.74 -0.02
CA GLY A 151 7.16 -3.10 -0.53
C GLY A 151 8.45 -3.75 -0.02
N ALA A 152 8.49 -4.15 1.25
CA ALA A 152 9.63 -4.89 1.81
C ALA A 152 9.81 -6.26 1.13
N ILE A 153 8.73 -7.02 0.96
CA ILE A 153 8.76 -8.31 0.24
C ILE A 153 9.31 -8.11 -1.18
N ALA A 154 8.84 -7.09 -1.91
CA ALA A 154 9.33 -6.79 -3.25
C ALA A 154 10.84 -6.47 -3.26
N ALA A 155 11.31 -5.66 -2.32
CA ALA A 155 12.72 -5.30 -2.20
C ALA A 155 13.61 -6.50 -1.85
N PHE A 156 13.18 -7.38 -0.93
CA PHE A 156 13.91 -8.60 -0.59
C PHE A 156 13.85 -9.65 -1.69
N LEU A 157 12.73 -9.79 -2.39
CA LEU A 157 12.61 -10.66 -3.55
C LEU A 157 13.59 -10.22 -4.65
N TRP A 158 13.67 -8.91 -4.92
CA TRP A 158 14.66 -8.34 -5.83
C TRP A 158 16.09 -8.64 -5.39
N ALA A 159 16.42 -8.44 -4.11
CA ALA A 159 17.74 -8.71 -3.56
C ALA A 159 18.13 -10.20 -3.63
N ALA A 160 17.15 -11.11 -3.49
CA ALA A 160 17.34 -12.55 -3.59
C ALA A 160 17.53 -13.06 -5.03
N LEU A 161 17.37 -12.22 -6.07
CA LEU A 161 17.61 -12.63 -7.46
C LEU A 161 19.10 -12.94 -7.69
N PRO A 162 19.42 -13.84 -8.65
CA PRO A 162 20.82 -14.18 -8.97
C PRO A 162 21.63 -12.92 -9.28
N SER A 163 22.85 -12.88 -8.76
CA SER A 163 23.82 -11.79 -8.99
C SER A 163 23.46 -10.41 -8.40
N HIS A 164 22.46 -10.32 -7.52
CA HIS A 164 22.09 -9.05 -6.88
C HIS A 164 22.74 -8.88 -5.50
N GLU A 165 22.55 -9.82 -4.60
CA GLU A 165 23.10 -9.72 -3.25
C GLU A 165 23.66 -11.09 -2.76
N PRO A 166 24.82 -11.12 -2.08
CA PRO A 166 25.34 -12.32 -1.45
C PRO A 166 24.40 -12.85 -0.34
N ALA A 167 24.28 -14.16 -0.23
CA ALA A 167 23.40 -14.80 0.76
C ALA A 167 23.64 -14.35 2.22
N PRO A 168 24.89 -14.19 2.72
CA PRO A 168 25.11 -13.71 4.07
C PRO A 168 24.59 -12.29 4.31
N ASP A 169 24.75 -11.38 3.35
CA ASP A 169 24.31 -9.99 3.47
C ASP A 169 22.76 -9.92 3.48
N LEU A 170 22.12 -10.71 2.61
CA LEU A 170 20.66 -10.85 2.59
C LEU A 170 20.13 -11.44 3.91
N ALA A 171 20.81 -12.43 4.51
CA ALA A 171 20.42 -12.99 5.79
C ALA A 171 20.40 -11.94 6.91
N VAL A 172 21.44 -11.14 7.02
CA VAL A 172 21.52 -10.03 8.00
C VAL A 172 20.38 -9.04 7.81
N ARG A 173 20.06 -8.68 6.58
CA ARG A 173 18.97 -7.75 6.28
C ARG A 173 17.60 -8.32 6.61
N LEU A 174 17.36 -9.59 6.34
CA LEU A 174 16.11 -10.28 6.72
C LEU A 174 15.95 -10.36 8.23
N GLU A 175 17.05 -10.60 8.98
CA GLU A 175 17.04 -10.54 10.44
C GLU A 175 16.70 -9.13 10.96
N GLN A 176 17.32 -8.09 10.42
CA GLN A 176 17.02 -6.70 10.80
C GLN A 176 15.58 -6.31 10.49
N PHE A 177 15.05 -6.79 9.37
CA PHE A 177 13.64 -6.57 8.99
C PHE A 177 12.66 -7.21 9.96
N ALA A 178 13.04 -8.27 10.68
CA ALA A 178 12.14 -8.98 11.58
C ALA A 178 11.46 -8.06 12.63
N THR A 179 12.17 -7.04 13.12
CA THR A 179 11.61 -6.05 14.06
C THR A 179 10.59 -5.14 13.35
N THR A 180 10.95 -4.58 12.20
CA THR A 180 10.05 -3.71 11.41
C THR A 180 8.83 -4.50 10.92
N GLY A 181 9.02 -5.74 10.44
CA GLY A 181 7.94 -6.62 10.02
C GLY A 181 6.96 -6.94 11.17
N THR A 182 7.47 -7.18 12.38
CA THR A 182 6.63 -7.38 13.57
C THR A 182 5.82 -6.11 13.89
N ALA A 183 6.43 -4.92 13.78
CA ALA A 183 5.72 -3.66 13.97
C ALA A 183 4.61 -3.48 12.93
N PHE A 184 4.87 -3.79 11.65
CA PHE A 184 3.83 -3.75 10.60
C PHE A 184 2.67 -4.69 10.93
N VAL A 185 2.94 -5.93 11.36
CA VAL A 185 1.91 -6.90 11.76
C VAL A 185 1.07 -6.36 12.92
N ALA A 186 1.70 -5.84 13.98
CA ALA A 186 0.99 -5.30 15.13
C ALA A 186 0.07 -4.13 14.73
N VAL A 187 0.58 -3.21 13.90
CA VAL A 187 -0.21 -2.08 13.38
C VAL A 187 -1.36 -2.59 12.51
N LEU A 188 -1.12 -3.55 11.61
CA LEU A 188 -2.15 -4.10 10.72
C LEU A 188 -3.27 -4.79 11.51
N LEU A 189 -2.94 -5.56 12.55
CA LEU A 189 -3.94 -6.22 13.40
C LEU A 189 -4.77 -5.19 14.17
N ALA A 190 -4.12 -4.25 14.87
CA ALA A 190 -4.80 -3.25 15.66
C ALA A 190 -5.71 -2.36 14.80
N THR A 191 -5.16 -1.82 13.70
CA THR A 191 -5.91 -0.93 12.80
C THR A 191 -6.92 -1.69 11.94
N GLY A 192 -6.67 -2.97 11.62
CA GLY A 192 -7.62 -3.81 10.89
C GLY A 192 -8.90 -4.08 11.69
N ILE A 193 -8.76 -4.37 13.00
CA ILE A 193 -9.90 -4.50 13.91
C ILE A 193 -10.65 -3.16 14.02
N ALA A 194 -9.93 -2.06 14.27
CA ALA A 194 -10.52 -0.74 14.38
C ALA A 194 -11.27 -0.34 13.09
N ASN A 195 -10.66 -0.49 11.92
CA ASN A 195 -11.29 -0.17 10.64
C ASN A 195 -12.55 -1.02 10.39
N THR A 196 -12.54 -2.31 10.75
CA THR A 196 -13.74 -3.16 10.63
C THR A 196 -14.87 -2.61 11.50
N LEU A 197 -14.59 -2.21 12.72
CA LEU A 197 -15.59 -1.65 13.63
C LEU A 197 -16.11 -0.28 13.17
N PHE A 198 -15.25 0.57 12.60
CA PHE A 198 -15.66 1.87 12.06
C PHE A 198 -16.49 1.74 10.78
N ILE A 199 -16.14 0.81 9.89
CA ILE A 199 -16.76 0.67 8.57
C ILE A 199 -18.07 -0.13 8.67
N VAL A 200 -18.06 -1.24 9.38
CA VAL A 200 -19.21 -2.16 9.49
C VAL A 200 -20.13 -1.78 10.65
N GLY A 201 -19.56 -1.32 11.76
CA GLY A 201 -20.30 -1.08 13.00
C GLY A 201 -20.64 -2.38 13.73
N TRP A 202 -20.95 -2.23 15.04
CA TRP A 202 -21.26 -3.38 15.92
C TRP A 202 -22.55 -4.10 15.53
N THR A 203 -23.54 -3.36 15.04
CA THR A 203 -24.89 -3.87 14.75
C THR A 203 -24.95 -4.74 13.51
N ALA A 204 -24.07 -4.50 12.51
CA ALA A 204 -24.03 -5.25 11.27
C ALA A 204 -23.07 -6.46 11.30
N LEU A 205 -22.26 -6.63 12.37
CA LEU A 205 -21.34 -7.76 12.49
C LEU A 205 -22.02 -9.14 12.39
N PRO A 206 -23.21 -9.39 12.98
CA PRO A 206 -23.85 -10.71 12.91
C PRO A 206 -24.25 -11.13 11.49
N THR A 207 -24.63 -10.17 10.64
CA THR A 207 -25.07 -10.41 9.25
C THR A 207 -23.98 -10.12 8.22
N LEU A 208 -22.77 -9.75 8.65
CA LEU A 208 -21.69 -9.33 7.77
C LEU A 208 -21.35 -10.37 6.69
N LEU A 209 -21.36 -11.66 7.03
CA LEU A 209 -21.04 -12.73 6.09
C LEU A 209 -22.14 -12.99 5.04
N GLU A 210 -23.32 -12.40 5.20
CA GLU A 210 -24.41 -12.45 4.22
C GLU A 210 -24.18 -11.43 3.09
N THR A 211 -23.30 -10.44 3.31
CA THR A 211 -22.97 -9.40 2.34
C THR A 211 -21.73 -9.76 1.49
N THR A 212 -21.69 -9.25 0.25
CA THR A 212 -20.51 -9.39 -0.63
C THR A 212 -19.26 -8.76 0.02
N TYR A 213 -19.44 -7.62 0.70
CA TYR A 213 -18.37 -6.94 1.44
C TYR A 213 -17.78 -7.86 2.52
N GLY A 214 -18.61 -8.48 3.34
CA GLY A 214 -18.15 -9.36 4.43
C GLY A 214 -17.47 -10.62 3.93
N GLN A 215 -17.95 -11.22 2.85
CA GLN A 215 -17.32 -12.38 2.22
C GLN A 215 -15.91 -12.04 1.71
N LEU A 216 -15.75 -10.91 1.02
CA LEU A 216 -14.45 -10.43 0.55
C LEU A 216 -13.52 -10.05 1.72
N LEU A 217 -14.07 -9.46 2.78
CA LEU A 217 -13.30 -9.17 4.00
C LEU A 217 -12.79 -10.47 4.65
N LEU A 218 -13.60 -11.53 4.70
CA LEU A 218 -13.17 -12.84 5.20
C LEU A 218 -12.06 -13.44 4.33
N VAL A 219 -12.18 -13.37 3.00
CA VAL A 219 -11.12 -13.82 2.07
C VAL A 219 -9.83 -13.02 2.29
N LYS A 220 -9.93 -11.68 2.44
CA LYS A 220 -8.77 -10.82 2.78
C LYS A 220 -8.09 -11.28 4.07
N ILE A 221 -8.86 -11.55 5.13
CA ILE A 221 -8.32 -12.01 6.41
C ILE A 221 -7.65 -13.37 6.26
N GLY A 222 -8.26 -14.29 5.50
CA GLY A 222 -7.69 -15.61 5.19
C GLY A 222 -6.35 -15.52 4.45
N LEU A 223 -6.27 -14.71 3.38
CA LEU A 223 -5.02 -14.48 2.64
C LEU A 223 -3.95 -13.84 3.53
N PHE A 224 -4.33 -12.87 4.37
CA PHE A 224 -3.42 -12.26 5.32
C PHE A 224 -2.89 -13.26 6.36
N ALA A 225 -3.74 -14.16 6.87
CA ALA A 225 -3.32 -15.22 7.80
C ALA A 225 -2.31 -16.19 7.15
N VAL A 226 -2.54 -16.59 5.89
CA VAL A 226 -1.59 -17.42 5.12
C VAL A 226 -0.28 -16.67 4.89
N MET A 227 -0.34 -15.39 4.53
CA MET A 227 0.83 -14.53 4.36
C MET A 227 1.63 -14.39 5.66
N LEU A 228 0.95 -14.26 6.80
CA LEU A 228 1.58 -14.21 8.13
C LEU A 228 2.26 -15.53 8.49
N ALA A 229 1.65 -16.68 8.17
CA ALA A 229 2.25 -17.99 8.38
C ALA A 229 3.52 -18.19 7.50
N ALA A 230 3.48 -17.73 6.24
CA ALA A 230 4.65 -17.73 5.36
C ALA A 230 5.77 -16.84 5.91
N ALA A 231 5.46 -15.62 6.36
CA ALA A 231 6.42 -14.71 6.99
C ALA A 231 7.03 -15.29 8.27
N ALA A 232 6.24 -15.98 9.10
CA ALA A 232 6.73 -16.69 10.27
C ALA A 232 7.69 -17.83 9.89
N THR A 233 7.35 -18.58 8.84
CA THR A 233 8.23 -19.63 8.29
C THR A 233 9.54 -19.03 7.79
N ASN A 234 9.48 -17.92 7.06
CA ASN A 234 10.69 -17.22 6.61
C ASN A 234 11.54 -16.79 7.81
N ARG A 235 10.94 -16.15 8.80
CA ARG A 235 11.65 -15.63 9.97
C ARG A 235 12.33 -16.72 10.79
N PHE A 236 11.60 -17.77 11.14
CA PHE A 236 12.06 -18.75 12.13
C PHE A 236 12.78 -19.95 11.52
N TRP A 237 12.53 -20.26 10.25
CA TRP A 237 13.04 -21.49 9.62
C TRP A 237 13.97 -21.21 8.44
N LEU A 238 13.65 -20.27 7.55
CA LEU A 238 14.44 -20.02 6.35
C LEU A 238 15.58 -19.04 6.60
N THR A 239 15.34 -17.89 7.22
CA THR A 239 16.36 -16.86 7.46
C THR A 239 17.60 -17.42 8.18
N PRO A 240 17.49 -18.23 9.26
CA PRO A 240 18.67 -18.79 9.92
C PRO A 240 19.52 -19.71 9.01
N ARG A 241 18.91 -20.26 7.96
CA ARG A 241 19.60 -21.17 7.01
C ARG A 241 20.17 -20.46 5.80
N VAL A 242 19.79 -19.22 5.53
CA VAL A 242 20.25 -18.44 4.36
C VAL A 242 21.76 -18.28 4.36
N ALA A 243 22.36 -17.93 5.50
CA ALA A 243 23.78 -17.68 5.62
C ALA A 243 24.66 -18.93 5.32
N THR A 244 24.11 -20.14 5.53
CA THR A 244 24.80 -21.42 5.33
C THR A 244 24.41 -22.15 4.05
N SER A 245 23.39 -21.63 3.33
CA SER A 245 22.89 -22.26 2.12
C SER A 245 23.57 -21.69 0.87
N PRO A 246 24.07 -22.53 -0.03
CA PRO A 246 24.62 -22.08 -1.30
C PRO A 246 23.54 -21.57 -2.28
N SER A 247 22.26 -21.80 -2.00
CA SER A 247 21.16 -21.47 -2.89
C SER A 247 20.06 -20.68 -2.17
N LEU A 248 19.70 -19.53 -2.74
CA LEU A 248 18.58 -18.69 -2.34
C LEU A 248 17.23 -19.12 -2.98
N ALA A 249 17.18 -20.26 -3.66
CA ALA A 249 16.00 -20.68 -4.43
C ALA A 249 14.75 -20.81 -3.53
N THR A 250 14.90 -21.43 -2.34
CA THR A 250 13.79 -21.59 -1.39
C THR A 250 13.30 -20.25 -0.85
N VAL A 251 14.22 -19.32 -0.54
CA VAL A 251 13.88 -17.98 -0.08
C VAL A 251 13.14 -17.19 -1.17
N ARG A 252 13.63 -17.27 -2.42
CA ARG A 252 12.94 -16.65 -3.56
C ARG A 252 11.54 -17.21 -3.76
N ALA A 253 11.38 -18.53 -3.67
CA ALA A 253 10.06 -19.17 -3.82
C ALA A 253 9.10 -18.71 -2.71
N SER A 254 9.56 -18.63 -1.47
CA SER A 254 8.76 -18.19 -0.34
C SER A 254 8.39 -16.70 -0.45
N LEU A 255 9.36 -15.82 -0.72
CA LEU A 255 9.09 -14.40 -0.94
C LEU A 255 8.19 -14.16 -2.16
N GLY A 256 8.35 -14.98 -3.23
CA GLY A 256 7.46 -14.94 -4.39
C GLY A 256 6.03 -15.34 -4.05
N ALA A 257 5.83 -16.37 -3.23
CA ALA A 257 4.51 -16.76 -2.74
C ALA A 257 3.89 -15.67 -1.86
N GLU A 258 4.66 -15.08 -0.93
CA GLU A 258 4.20 -13.95 -0.13
C GLU A 258 3.84 -12.73 -0.99
N MET A 259 4.60 -12.46 -2.04
CA MET A 259 4.29 -11.35 -2.97
C MET A 259 2.96 -11.59 -3.70
N LEU A 260 2.72 -12.81 -4.17
CA LEU A 260 1.43 -13.17 -4.80
C LEU A 260 0.25 -13.02 -3.83
N LEU A 261 0.41 -13.48 -2.59
CA LEU A 261 -0.60 -13.30 -1.53
C LEU A 261 -0.83 -11.80 -1.24
N GLY A 262 0.25 -11.02 -1.12
CA GLY A 262 0.18 -9.58 -0.90
C GLY A 262 -0.55 -8.84 -2.03
N VAL A 263 -0.25 -9.18 -3.30
CA VAL A 263 -0.98 -8.65 -4.46
C VAL A 263 -2.45 -9.06 -4.41
N GLY A 264 -2.75 -10.30 -4.03
CA GLY A 264 -4.12 -10.79 -3.85
C GLY A 264 -4.88 -9.99 -2.78
N VAL A 265 -4.25 -9.74 -1.62
CA VAL A 265 -4.82 -8.88 -0.57
C VAL A 265 -5.10 -7.47 -1.10
N LEU A 266 -4.14 -6.86 -1.82
CA LEU A 266 -4.32 -5.52 -2.39
C LEU A 266 -5.42 -5.48 -3.45
N ALA A 267 -5.58 -6.52 -4.25
CA ALA A 267 -6.66 -6.62 -5.24
C ALA A 267 -8.04 -6.65 -4.55
N ILE A 268 -8.17 -7.44 -3.48
CA ILE A 268 -9.41 -7.48 -2.68
C ILE A 268 -9.66 -6.12 -2.01
N VAL A 269 -8.64 -5.47 -1.47
CA VAL A 269 -8.76 -4.13 -0.87
C VAL A 269 -9.19 -3.09 -1.92
N ALA A 270 -8.64 -3.18 -3.13
CA ALA A 270 -9.04 -2.31 -4.23
C ALA A 270 -10.53 -2.49 -4.59
N TRP A 271 -11.03 -3.74 -4.54
CA TRP A 271 -12.43 -4.05 -4.76
C TRP A 271 -13.31 -3.63 -3.58
N LEU A 272 -12.97 -4.01 -2.35
CA LEU A 272 -13.70 -3.62 -1.13
C LEU A 272 -13.91 -2.11 -1.02
N GLY A 273 -12.91 -1.32 -1.42
CA GLY A 273 -13.02 0.14 -1.41
C GLY A 273 -14.02 0.71 -2.43
N THR A 274 -14.67 -0.14 -3.23
CA THR A 274 -15.71 0.24 -4.21
C THR A 274 -17.11 -0.23 -3.81
N LEU A 275 -17.23 -1.07 -2.79
CA LEU A 275 -18.49 -1.62 -2.33
C LEU A 275 -19.07 -0.82 -1.18
N ASP A 276 -20.39 -0.82 -1.06
CA ASP A 276 -21.07 -0.37 0.15
C ASP A 276 -20.97 -1.49 1.20
N PRO A 277 -20.50 -1.20 2.44
CA PRO A 277 -20.40 -2.20 3.50
C PRO A 277 -21.72 -2.84 3.90
N GLY A 278 -22.86 -2.22 3.58
CA GLY A 278 -24.22 -2.71 3.86
C GLY A 278 -24.82 -3.61 2.77
N GLN A 279 -24.10 -3.89 1.68
CA GLN A 279 -24.59 -4.66 0.53
C GLN A 279 -23.86 -5.98 0.32
#